data_5f3178fee434294d8bc74ada9c026e8a
#
_entry.id   5f3178fee434294d8bc74ada9c026e8a
#
_cell.length_a   1.000
_cell.length_b   1.000
_cell.length_c   1.000
_cell.angle_alpha   90.00
_cell.angle_beta   90.00
_cell.angle_gamma   90.00
#
_symmetry.space_group_name_H-M   'P 1'
#
loop_
_entity.id
_entity.type
_entity.pdbx_description
1 polymer ?
#
loop_
_entity_poly.entity_id
_entity_poly.type
_entity_poly.pdbx_seq_one_letter_code
_entity_poly.pdbx_strand_id
1 'polypeptide(L)'
;MKKPFIRPKNGMIAALDIGSTKVCCLIARVENNRNIELTKQLSNIRIIGIGHNVAEGMRNGAIVDMEACEVSIRRAVQSAETMSNETIDSIYINLSGGSPLSQSIAIDLDINGHQIVEADLGKIMQEGKNIDVVKGRDLLHVLPIDFSIDGNRGVKDPCGMAGKSLAAKMHIVTAESGPKQNLKTVVERCHLNIETFVVSPFAAGLASLVEDEIDLGVTVVDMGGGTTTIAIFFEGSVIFTDCLPIGSTHITNDIARGLSTSLVEAERFKTLH
;
A
#
# COMPACT_ATOMS: atom_id res chain seq x y z
N MET A 1 -11.02 -0.67 -16.25
CA MET A 1 -11.01 0.70 -15.66
C MET A 1 -9.59 1.25 -15.71
N LYS A 2 -9.31 2.30 -16.48
CA LYS A 2 -8.01 2.96 -16.45
C LYS A 2 -7.86 3.62 -15.08
N LYS A 3 -7.08 3.03 -14.15
CA LYS A 3 -6.73 3.70 -12.90
C LYS A 3 -6.19 5.09 -13.25
N PRO A 4 -6.61 6.19 -12.59
CA PRO A 4 -6.04 7.48 -12.85
C PRO A 4 -4.55 7.40 -12.55
N PHE A 5 -3.74 7.40 -13.58
CA PHE A 5 -2.29 7.49 -13.45
C PHE A 5 -2.01 8.89 -12.94
N ILE A 6 -1.70 9.02 -11.67
CA ILE A 6 -1.18 10.27 -11.11
C ILE A 6 0.16 10.49 -11.81
N ARG A 7 0.19 11.43 -12.76
CA ARG A 7 1.45 11.79 -13.44
C ARG A 7 2.35 12.43 -12.38
N PRO A 8 3.47 11.78 -12.04
CA PRO A 8 4.36 12.34 -11.05
C PRO A 8 4.91 13.68 -11.54
N LYS A 9 5.05 14.65 -10.65
CA LYS A 9 5.76 15.89 -10.95
C LYS A 9 7.17 15.52 -11.42
N ASN A 10 7.59 16.06 -12.55
CA ASN A 10 8.89 15.78 -13.18
C ASN A 10 9.17 14.32 -13.59
N GLY A 11 8.15 13.45 -13.68
CA GLY A 11 8.34 12.05 -14.07
C GLY A 11 9.04 11.19 -13.02
N MET A 12 9.24 11.68 -11.80
CA MET A 12 9.85 10.91 -10.70
C MET A 12 8.79 10.45 -9.70
N ILE A 13 9.01 9.27 -9.13
CA ILE A 13 8.24 8.69 -8.03
C ILE A 13 9.24 8.28 -6.95
N ALA A 14 8.95 8.63 -5.70
CA ALA A 14 9.69 8.14 -4.55
C ALA A 14 8.76 7.31 -3.65
N ALA A 15 9.28 6.22 -3.12
CA ALA A 15 8.59 5.34 -2.18
C ALA A 15 9.48 5.06 -0.98
N LEU A 16 8.87 5.06 0.20
CA LEU A 16 9.52 4.81 1.49
C LEU A 16 8.83 3.64 2.18
N ASP A 17 9.55 2.55 2.33
CA ASP A 17 9.14 1.40 3.14
C ASP A 17 9.74 1.53 4.53
N ILE A 18 8.89 1.77 5.53
CA ILE A 18 9.28 1.91 6.94
C ILE A 18 8.84 0.65 7.67
N GLY A 19 9.74 -0.30 7.77
CA GLY A 19 9.54 -1.57 8.47
C GLY A 19 10.05 -1.55 9.91
N SER A 20 9.80 -2.64 10.65
CA SER A 20 10.26 -2.78 12.04
C SER A 20 11.76 -3.06 12.16
N THR A 21 12.43 -3.49 11.10
CA THR A 21 13.86 -3.86 11.09
C THR A 21 14.68 -3.11 10.07
N LYS A 22 14.04 -2.58 9.02
CA LYS A 22 14.69 -1.82 7.96
C LYS A 22 13.83 -0.67 7.48
N VAL A 23 14.49 0.40 7.01
CA VAL A 23 13.88 1.47 6.22
C VAL A 23 14.50 1.43 4.84
N CYS A 24 13.68 1.45 3.80
CA CYS A 24 14.13 1.46 2.42
C CYS A 24 13.46 2.63 1.67
N CYS A 25 14.28 3.44 0.99
CA CYS A 25 13.81 4.49 0.09
C CYS A 25 14.16 4.12 -1.35
N LEU A 26 13.18 4.18 -2.24
CA LEU A 26 13.33 3.94 -3.65
C LEU A 26 12.96 5.21 -4.42
N ILE A 27 13.84 5.64 -5.33
CA ILE A 27 13.57 6.72 -6.29
C ILE A 27 13.52 6.10 -7.68
N ALA A 28 12.45 6.35 -8.40
CA ALA A 28 12.24 5.81 -9.72
C ALA A 28 11.85 6.92 -10.71
N ARG A 29 12.25 6.75 -11.97
CA ARG A 29 11.84 7.60 -13.09
C ARG A 29 10.84 6.85 -13.95
N VAL A 30 9.73 7.52 -14.28
CA VAL A 30 8.73 7.00 -15.20
C VAL A 30 9.11 7.42 -16.62
N GLU A 31 9.44 6.47 -17.46
CA GLU A 31 9.74 6.72 -18.86
C GLU A 31 8.44 6.85 -19.67
N ASN A 32 8.22 8.02 -20.29
CA ASN A 32 7.06 8.28 -21.14
C ASN A 32 7.22 7.62 -22.50
N ASN A 33 6.97 6.33 -22.59
CA ASN A 33 6.92 5.64 -23.87
C ASN A 33 5.49 5.70 -24.42
N ARG A 34 5.23 6.54 -25.45
CA ARG A 34 3.89 6.82 -26.02
C ARG A 34 3.21 5.62 -26.68
N ASN A 35 3.86 4.46 -26.78
CA ASN A 35 3.43 3.31 -27.59
C ASN A 35 3.19 2.01 -26.82
N ILE A 36 3.03 2.04 -25.51
CA ILE A 36 2.88 0.79 -24.73
C ILE A 36 1.47 0.68 -24.15
N GLU A 37 0.83 -0.45 -24.42
CA GLU A 37 -0.45 -0.86 -23.84
C GLU A 37 -0.42 -0.82 -22.33
N LEU A 38 -1.56 -0.49 -21.70
CA LEU A 38 -1.72 -0.26 -20.26
C LEU A 38 -1.24 -1.42 -19.36
N THR A 39 -1.20 -2.63 -19.87
CA THR A 39 -0.73 -3.85 -19.17
C THR A 39 0.79 -3.89 -18.96
N LYS A 40 1.57 -3.04 -19.61
CA LYS A 40 3.03 -2.94 -19.47
C LYS A 40 3.51 -1.73 -18.66
N GLN A 41 2.67 -1.14 -17.81
CA GLN A 41 3.01 0.08 -17.08
C GLN A 41 4.22 -0.05 -16.16
N LEU A 42 4.44 -1.23 -15.55
CA LEU A 42 5.62 -1.47 -14.71
C LEU A 42 6.94 -1.50 -15.50
N SER A 43 6.91 -1.84 -16.79
CA SER A 43 8.09 -1.84 -17.65
C SER A 43 8.66 -0.45 -17.94
N ASN A 44 7.91 0.61 -17.60
CA ASN A 44 8.30 2.00 -17.80
C ASN A 44 8.85 2.67 -16.54
N ILE A 45 8.96 1.93 -15.43
CA ILE A 45 9.49 2.43 -14.17
C ILE A 45 10.94 1.96 -14.04
N ARG A 46 11.87 2.91 -14.04
CA ARG A 46 13.29 2.64 -13.83
C ARG A 46 13.71 3.15 -12.47
N ILE A 47 14.20 2.25 -11.62
CA ILE A 47 14.77 2.63 -10.32
C ILE A 47 16.13 3.29 -10.59
N ILE A 48 16.32 4.50 -10.07
CA ILE A 48 17.52 5.32 -10.23
C ILE A 48 18.22 5.58 -8.90
N GLY A 49 17.54 5.40 -7.76
CA GLY A 49 18.12 5.55 -6.43
C GLY A 49 17.55 4.53 -5.45
N ILE A 50 18.41 3.97 -4.65
CA ILE A 50 18.08 3.03 -3.57
C ILE A 50 18.81 3.47 -2.32
N GLY A 51 18.09 3.66 -1.23
CA GLY A 51 18.63 3.88 0.09
C GLY A 51 18.08 2.86 1.07
N HIS A 52 18.96 2.31 1.87
CA HIS A 52 18.62 1.29 2.85
C HIS A 52 19.31 1.59 4.19
N ASN A 53 18.57 1.51 5.29
CA ASN A 53 19.11 1.66 6.64
C ASN A 53 18.42 0.70 7.61
N VAL A 54 19.10 0.36 8.69
CA VAL A 54 18.47 -0.36 9.81
C VAL A 54 17.40 0.54 10.42
N ALA A 55 16.22 -0.01 10.69
CA ALA A 55 15.17 0.72 11.37
C ALA A 55 15.45 0.81 12.87
N GLU A 56 15.61 2.01 13.37
CA GLU A 56 15.63 2.31 14.79
C GLU A 56 14.33 3.04 15.16
N GLY A 57 13.88 2.92 16.39
CA GLY A 57 12.65 3.58 16.86
C GLY A 57 11.33 2.94 16.38
N MET A 58 11.38 1.78 15.70
CA MET A 58 10.21 1.02 15.26
C MET A 58 10.08 -0.30 16.03
N ARG A 59 8.85 -0.68 16.36
CA ARG A 59 8.53 -1.98 16.99
C ARG A 59 7.14 -2.44 16.56
N ASN A 60 7.04 -3.66 16.03
CA ASN A 60 5.77 -4.27 15.61
C ASN A 60 4.90 -3.36 14.71
N GLY A 61 5.54 -2.66 13.77
CA GLY A 61 4.86 -1.73 12.86
C GLY A 61 4.45 -0.38 13.48
N ALA A 62 4.82 -0.11 14.73
CA ALA A 62 4.55 1.15 15.40
C ALA A 62 5.84 1.91 15.75
N ILE A 63 5.78 3.25 15.75
CA ILE A 63 6.87 4.10 16.20
C ILE A 63 6.88 4.10 17.74
N VAL A 64 8.03 3.77 18.33
CA VAL A 64 8.27 3.79 19.77
C VAL A 64 9.29 4.86 20.17
N ASP A 65 10.09 5.34 19.20
CA ASP A 65 11.02 6.45 19.37
C ASP A 65 11.03 7.28 18.07
N MET A 66 10.52 8.50 18.17
CA MET A 66 10.35 9.41 17.02
C MET A 66 11.69 9.88 16.46
N GLU A 67 12.68 10.17 17.33
CA GLU A 67 13.98 10.70 16.92
C GLU A 67 14.82 9.63 16.22
N ALA A 68 14.88 8.44 16.80
CA ALA A 68 15.59 7.32 16.19
C ALA A 68 14.98 6.93 14.83
N CYS A 69 13.64 6.92 14.72
CA CYS A 69 12.95 6.67 13.47
C CYS A 69 13.25 7.75 12.41
N GLU A 70 13.22 9.03 12.79
CA GLU A 70 13.57 10.17 11.93
C GLU A 70 14.99 10.04 11.36
N VAL A 71 15.97 9.72 12.21
CA VAL A 71 17.37 9.51 11.77
C VAL A 71 17.48 8.36 10.77
N SER A 72 16.77 7.26 11.02
CA SER A 72 16.76 6.10 10.12
C SER A 72 16.17 6.45 8.75
N ILE A 73 15.09 7.22 8.72
CA ILE A 73 14.44 7.69 7.48
C ILE A 73 15.36 8.64 6.72
N ARG A 74 15.92 9.63 7.38
CA ARG A 74 16.83 10.61 6.75
C ARG A 74 18.03 9.93 6.09
N ARG A 75 18.65 8.95 6.76
CA ARG A 75 19.76 8.18 6.19
C ARG A 75 19.36 7.40 4.95
N ALA A 76 18.21 6.73 4.98
CA ALA A 76 17.72 5.99 3.83
C ALA A 76 17.40 6.92 2.64
N VAL A 77 16.74 8.05 2.89
CA VAL A 77 16.41 9.05 1.87
C VAL A 77 17.69 9.66 1.28
N GLN A 78 18.61 10.12 2.12
CA GLN A 78 19.88 10.71 1.68
C GLN A 78 20.71 9.73 0.82
N SER A 79 20.72 8.45 1.17
CA SER A 79 21.41 7.42 0.39
C SER A 79 20.78 7.26 -1.00
N ALA A 80 19.42 7.25 -1.09
CA ALA A 80 18.70 7.15 -2.35
C ALA A 80 18.92 8.39 -3.24
N GLU A 81 18.87 9.59 -2.67
CA GLU A 81 19.12 10.86 -3.35
C GLU A 81 20.56 10.94 -3.86
N THR A 82 21.53 10.52 -3.04
CA THR A 82 22.95 10.50 -3.45
C THR A 82 23.17 9.55 -4.63
N MET A 83 22.53 8.37 -4.62
CA MET A 83 22.65 7.40 -5.70
C MET A 83 21.98 7.88 -6.99
N SER A 84 20.80 8.53 -6.89
CA SER A 84 20.05 9.03 -8.05
C SER A 84 20.58 10.36 -8.58
N ASN A 85 21.34 11.11 -7.80
CA ASN A 85 21.70 12.51 -8.01
C ASN A 85 20.46 13.42 -8.20
N GLU A 86 19.36 13.10 -7.52
CA GLU A 86 18.09 13.81 -7.54
C GLU A 86 17.64 14.07 -6.11
N THR A 87 16.88 15.15 -5.89
CA THR A 87 16.27 15.49 -4.60
C THR A 87 14.78 15.25 -4.68
N ILE A 88 14.17 14.71 -3.64
CA ILE A 88 12.74 14.42 -3.58
C ILE A 88 12.03 15.36 -2.59
N ASP A 89 10.85 15.84 -3.00
CA ASP A 89 9.97 16.69 -2.17
C ASP A 89 8.76 15.92 -1.65
N SER A 90 8.36 14.85 -2.34
CA SER A 90 7.17 14.07 -2.01
C SER A 90 7.41 12.57 -2.14
N ILE A 91 6.67 11.78 -1.35
CA ILE A 91 6.93 10.36 -1.21
C ILE A 91 5.66 9.55 -0.93
N TYR A 92 5.58 8.34 -1.49
CA TYR A 92 4.61 7.33 -1.15
C TYR A 92 5.12 6.51 0.04
N ILE A 93 4.27 6.22 1.01
CA ILE A 93 4.66 5.52 2.23
C ILE A 93 3.84 4.27 2.40
N ASN A 94 4.50 3.17 2.77
CA ASN A 94 3.80 1.98 3.19
C ASN A 94 3.28 2.11 4.63
N LEU A 95 2.23 1.36 4.93
CA LEU A 95 1.70 1.17 6.28
C LEU A 95 1.58 -0.33 6.55
N SER A 96 2.49 -0.86 7.39
CA SER A 96 2.48 -2.26 7.83
C SER A 96 1.91 -2.45 9.24
N GLY A 97 1.60 -1.35 9.93
CA GLY A 97 1.04 -1.33 11.29
C GLY A 97 -0.26 -0.53 11.36
N GLY A 98 -0.69 -0.17 12.58
CA GLY A 98 -1.89 0.62 12.80
C GLY A 98 -3.18 -0.17 12.62
N SER A 99 -3.13 -1.50 12.81
CA SER A 99 -4.29 -2.38 12.79
C SER A 99 -5.20 -2.12 11.59
N PRO A 100 -4.72 -2.25 10.34
CA PRO A 100 -5.58 -2.06 9.18
C PRO A 100 -6.76 -3.03 9.24
N LEU A 101 -7.96 -2.51 9.02
CA LEU A 101 -9.18 -3.28 8.92
C LEU A 101 -9.75 -3.10 7.53
N SER A 102 -10.17 -4.20 6.94
CA SER A 102 -10.84 -4.19 5.65
C SER A 102 -12.30 -4.60 5.76
N GLN A 103 -13.15 -3.94 4.97
CA GLN A 103 -14.56 -4.25 4.84
C GLN A 103 -15.01 -4.04 3.40
N SER A 104 -16.04 -4.78 3.00
CA SER A 104 -16.71 -4.58 1.70
C SER A 104 -18.01 -3.83 1.92
N ILE A 105 -18.23 -2.79 1.13
CA ILE A 105 -19.48 -2.05 1.09
C ILE A 105 -20.03 -2.02 -0.33
N ALA A 106 -21.34 -1.89 -0.46
CA ALA A 106 -22.02 -1.62 -1.73
C ALA A 106 -22.52 -0.17 -1.73
N ILE A 107 -22.33 0.51 -2.83
CA ILE A 107 -22.80 1.89 -3.05
C ILE A 107 -23.61 1.89 -4.33
N ASP A 108 -24.80 2.44 -4.26
CA ASP A 108 -25.74 2.55 -5.37
C ASP A 108 -25.84 4.00 -5.84
N LEU A 109 -25.86 4.21 -7.15
CA LEU A 109 -26.03 5.50 -7.81
C LEU A 109 -27.16 5.39 -8.84
N ASP A 110 -28.15 6.28 -8.75
CA ASP A 110 -29.19 6.39 -9.76
C ASP A 110 -28.63 7.09 -11.01
N ILE A 111 -28.73 6.43 -12.14
CA ILE A 111 -28.24 6.90 -13.45
C ILE A 111 -29.37 7.50 -14.30
N ASN A 112 -30.64 7.33 -13.89
CA ASN A 112 -31.81 7.85 -14.63
C ASN A 112 -31.88 7.41 -16.11
N GLY A 113 -31.28 6.26 -16.43
CA GLY A 113 -31.35 5.67 -17.78
C GLY A 113 -30.41 6.28 -18.83
N HIS A 114 -29.51 7.17 -18.46
CA HIS A 114 -28.50 7.66 -19.41
C HIS A 114 -27.32 6.66 -19.53
N GLN A 115 -26.49 6.88 -20.54
CA GLN A 115 -25.27 6.11 -20.74
C GLN A 115 -24.23 6.50 -19.65
N ILE A 116 -23.68 5.51 -18.95
CA ILE A 116 -22.72 5.72 -17.86
C ILE A 116 -21.45 6.36 -18.41
N VAL A 117 -21.01 7.41 -17.78
CA VAL A 117 -19.81 8.17 -18.14
C VAL A 117 -18.79 8.17 -16.98
N GLU A 118 -17.55 8.54 -17.27
CA GLU A 118 -16.49 8.63 -16.23
C GLU A 118 -16.89 9.52 -15.03
N ALA A 119 -17.72 10.53 -15.25
CA ALA A 119 -18.22 11.39 -14.18
C ALA A 119 -19.09 10.62 -13.16
N ASP A 120 -19.86 9.62 -13.61
CA ASP A 120 -20.69 8.79 -12.71
C ASP A 120 -19.80 7.84 -11.91
N LEU A 121 -18.74 7.29 -12.52
CA LEU A 121 -17.71 6.55 -11.78
C LEU A 121 -17.00 7.42 -10.76
N GLY A 122 -16.72 8.67 -11.10
CA GLY A 122 -16.16 9.64 -10.17
C GLY A 122 -17.07 9.90 -8.98
N LYS A 123 -18.39 10.03 -9.19
CA LYS A 123 -19.38 10.21 -8.11
C LYS A 123 -19.44 8.99 -7.18
N ILE A 124 -19.57 7.78 -7.73
CA ILE A 124 -19.67 6.56 -6.91
C ILE A 124 -18.37 6.31 -6.12
N MET A 125 -17.21 6.64 -6.69
CA MET A 125 -15.93 6.60 -5.98
C MET A 125 -15.84 7.67 -4.88
N GLN A 126 -16.43 8.84 -5.09
CA GLN A 126 -16.48 9.91 -4.07
C GLN A 126 -17.40 9.51 -2.91
N GLU A 127 -18.55 8.89 -3.18
CA GLU A 127 -19.41 8.34 -2.14
C GLU A 127 -18.68 7.30 -1.30
N GLY A 128 -17.85 6.44 -1.92
CA GLY A 128 -17.00 5.50 -1.21
C GLY A 128 -15.97 6.17 -0.28
N LYS A 129 -15.53 7.38 -0.61
CA LYS A 129 -14.62 8.16 0.26
C LYS A 129 -15.34 8.90 1.38
N ASN A 130 -16.63 9.15 1.21
CA ASN A 130 -17.46 9.88 2.18
C ASN A 130 -18.12 8.96 3.22
N ILE A 131 -17.78 7.69 3.26
CA ILE A 131 -18.32 6.75 4.26
C ILE A 131 -17.94 7.17 5.68
N ASP A 132 -18.85 6.94 6.60
CA ASP A 132 -18.58 7.14 8.02
C ASP A 132 -17.59 6.10 8.52
N VAL A 133 -16.39 6.56 8.85
CA VAL A 133 -15.33 5.73 9.43
C VAL A 133 -15.48 5.74 10.96
N VAL A 134 -15.27 4.59 11.58
CA VAL A 134 -15.31 4.45 13.04
C VAL A 134 -14.38 5.46 13.70
N LYS A 135 -14.83 6.10 14.77
CA LYS A 135 -14.05 7.10 15.52
C LYS A 135 -12.66 6.55 15.92
N GLY A 136 -11.62 7.31 15.64
CA GLY A 136 -10.23 6.93 15.91
C GLY A 136 -9.57 6.13 14.78
N ARG A 137 -10.24 5.98 13.64
CA ARG A 137 -9.69 5.38 12.44
C ARG A 137 -9.73 6.33 11.26
N ASP A 138 -8.80 6.18 10.34
CA ASP A 138 -8.69 6.94 9.10
C ASP A 138 -8.88 6.03 7.89
N LEU A 139 -9.53 6.54 6.87
CA LEU A 139 -9.62 5.89 5.58
C LEU A 139 -8.25 5.87 4.89
N LEU A 140 -7.84 4.70 4.42
CA LEU A 140 -6.60 4.51 3.65
C LEU A 140 -6.89 4.25 2.18
N HIS A 141 -7.72 3.24 1.90
CA HIS A 141 -8.05 2.84 0.53
C HIS A 141 -9.54 2.68 0.33
N VAL A 142 -9.97 3.08 -0.87
CA VAL A 142 -11.29 2.80 -1.44
C VAL A 142 -11.04 2.20 -2.82
N LEU A 143 -11.19 0.90 -2.94
CA LEU A 143 -10.87 0.16 -4.16
C LEU A 143 -12.12 -0.53 -4.70
N PRO A 144 -12.52 -0.28 -5.95
CA PRO A 144 -13.65 -1.00 -6.52
C PRO A 144 -13.28 -2.47 -6.72
N ILE A 145 -14.18 -3.36 -6.31
CA ILE A 145 -14.07 -4.81 -6.52
C ILE A 145 -14.85 -5.18 -7.77
N ASP A 146 -16.11 -4.75 -7.85
CA ASP A 146 -17.05 -5.13 -8.88
C ASP A 146 -18.09 -4.04 -9.11
N PHE A 147 -18.62 -3.95 -10.32
CA PHE A 147 -19.74 -3.09 -10.65
C PHE A 147 -20.96 -3.93 -11.04
N SER A 148 -22.13 -3.38 -10.81
CA SER A 148 -23.37 -3.94 -11.32
C SER A 148 -24.27 -2.85 -11.91
N ILE A 149 -24.98 -3.18 -12.97
CA ILE A 149 -25.93 -2.31 -13.66
C ILE A 149 -27.30 -2.97 -13.62
N ASP A 150 -28.30 -2.28 -13.06
CA ASP A 150 -29.66 -2.80 -12.88
C ASP A 150 -29.70 -4.19 -12.20
N GLY A 151 -28.77 -4.42 -11.23
CA GLY A 151 -28.64 -5.67 -10.51
C GLY A 151 -27.79 -6.75 -11.21
N ASN A 152 -27.39 -6.56 -12.46
CA ASN A 152 -26.50 -7.49 -13.18
C ASN A 152 -25.05 -7.26 -12.74
N ARG A 153 -24.45 -8.23 -12.03
CA ARG A 153 -23.09 -8.19 -11.45
C ARG A 153 -22.02 -8.59 -12.47
N GLY A 154 -20.76 -8.42 -12.09
CA GLY A 154 -19.61 -8.86 -12.90
C GLY A 154 -19.22 -7.88 -14.01
N VAL A 155 -19.65 -6.63 -13.91
CA VAL A 155 -19.30 -5.60 -14.88
C VAL A 155 -17.91 -5.04 -14.53
N LYS A 156 -16.91 -5.36 -15.35
CA LYS A 156 -15.52 -4.86 -15.12
C LYS A 156 -15.36 -3.37 -15.48
N ASP A 157 -15.97 -2.93 -16.58
CA ASP A 157 -15.98 -1.53 -16.99
C ASP A 157 -17.40 -1.11 -17.40
N PRO A 158 -18.10 -0.32 -16.57
CA PRO A 158 -19.46 0.12 -16.86
C PRO A 158 -19.54 1.32 -17.82
N CYS A 159 -18.40 1.97 -18.17
CA CYS A 159 -18.41 3.12 -19.06
C CYS A 159 -19.01 2.78 -20.44
N GLY A 160 -19.93 3.62 -20.91
CA GLY A 160 -20.61 3.43 -22.18
C GLY A 160 -21.83 2.50 -22.14
N MET A 161 -22.07 1.80 -21.02
CA MET A 161 -23.26 0.97 -20.83
C MET A 161 -24.45 1.83 -20.39
N ALA A 162 -25.66 1.48 -20.80
CA ALA A 162 -26.88 2.13 -20.39
C ALA A 162 -27.53 1.36 -19.23
N GLY A 163 -28.10 2.07 -18.26
CA GLY A 163 -28.81 1.49 -17.13
C GLY A 163 -29.52 2.53 -16.29
N LYS A 164 -30.40 2.11 -15.43
CA LYS A 164 -31.12 2.99 -14.48
C LYS A 164 -30.33 3.17 -13.19
N SER A 165 -29.65 2.10 -12.73
CA SER A 165 -28.83 2.12 -11.53
C SER A 165 -27.44 1.54 -11.78
N LEU A 166 -26.43 2.19 -11.21
CA LEU A 166 -25.07 1.69 -11.13
C LEU A 166 -24.74 1.42 -9.68
N ALA A 167 -24.37 0.19 -9.34
CA ALA A 167 -23.84 -0.13 -8.03
C ALA A 167 -22.36 -0.52 -8.13
N ALA A 168 -21.56 -0.16 -7.12
CA ALA A 168 -20.19 -0.59 -6.96
C ALA A 168 -20.00 -1.29 -5.63
N LYS A 169 -19.43 -2.50 -5.66
CA LYS A 169 -18.90 -3.15 -4.47
C LYS A 169 -17.47 -2.66 -4.26
N MET A 170 -17.18 -2.10 -3.10
CA MET A 170 -15.89 -1.51 -2.79
C MET A 170 -15.22 -2.21 -1.63
N HIS A 171 -13.92 -2.41 -1.74
CA HIS A 171 -13.05 -2.78 -0.64
C HIS A 171 -12.54 -1.51 0.04
N ILE A 172 -12.89 -1.35 1.30
CA ILE A 172 -12.51 -0.21 2.12
C ILE A 172 -11.47 -0.66 3.13
N VAL A 173 -10.36 0.04 3.18
CA VAL A 173 -9.30 -0.19 4.18
C VAL A 173 -9.18 1.02 5.07
N THR A 174 -9.24 0.80 6.37
CA THR A 174 -9.05 1.83 7.41
C THR A 174 -7.90 1.43 8.32
N ALA A 175 -7.24 2.40 8.95
CA ALA A 175 -6.25 2.16 10.00
C ALA A 175 -6.47 3.07 11.19
N GLU A 176 -5.90 2.74 12.34
CA GLU A 176 -5.91 3.59 13.52
C GLU A 176 -5.24 4.93 13.22
N SER A 177 -5.88 6.04 13.63
CA SER A 177 -5.41 7.40 13.36
C SER A 177 -4.09 7.72 14.06
N GLY A 178 -3.86 7.20 15.28
CA GLY A 178 -2.66 7.46 16.07
C GLY A 178 -1.37 7.00 15.38
N PRO A 179 -1.21 5.72 15.07
CA PRO A 179 -0.02 5.21 14.35
C PRO A 179 0.21 5.88 13.00
N LYS A 180 -0.85 6.11 12.22
CA LYS A 180 -0.76 6.83 10.95
C LYS A 180 -0.28 8.27 11.14
N GLN A 181 -0.80 8.98 12.13
CA GLN A 181 -0.39 10.36 12.43
C GLN A 181 1.07 10.44 12.90
N ASN A 182 1.52 9.49 13.73
CA ASN A 182 2.91 9.41 14.15
C ASN A 182 3.84 9.23 12.95
N LEU A 183 3.48 8.30 12.04
CA LEU A 183 4.25 8.06 10.82
C LEU A 183 4.26 9.30 9.92
N LYS A 184 3.12 9.97 9.77
CA LYS A 184 3.03 11.24 9.07
C LYS A 184 3.98 12.28 9.66
N THR A 185 3.93 12.47 10.97
CA THR A 185 4.74 13.46 11.66
C THR A 185 6.24 13.23 11.48
N VAL A 186 6.71 11.98 11.59
CA VAL A 186 8.14 11.69 11.46
C VAL A 186 8.65 11.92 10.05
N VAL A 187 7.84 11.60 9.03
CA VAL A 187 8.20 11.83 7.63
C VAL A 187 8.21 13.32 7.29
N GLU A 188 7.21 14.08 7.79
CA GLU A 188 7.17 15.55 7.62
C GLU A 188 8.36 16.25 8.31
N ARG A 189 8.88 15.73 9.43
CA ARG A 189 10.13 16.21 10.05
C ARG A 189 11.37 15.96 9.18
N CYS A 190 11.31 15.00 8.27
CA CYS A 190 12.35 14.79 7.25
C CYS A 190 12.19 15.73 6.04
N HIS A 191 11.30 16.74 6.11
CA HIS A 191 10.98 17.69 5.04
C HIS A 191 10.38 17.03 3.77
N LEU A 192 9.67 15.93 3.94
CA LEU A 192 9.01 15.21 2.85
C LEU A 192 7.49 15.38 2.95
N ASN A 193 6.85 15.66 1.82
CA ASN A 193 5.40 15.68 1.69
C ASN A 193 4.90 14.26 1.37
N ILE A 194 3.85 13.83 2.05
CA ILE A 194 3.28 12.51 1.82
C ILE A 194 2.24 12.58 0.69
N GLU A 195 2.47 11.89 -0.41
CA GLU A 195 1.50 11.76 -1.51
C GLU A 195 0.33 10.88 -1.10
N THR A 196 0.62 9.69 -0.56
CA THR A 196 -0.40 8.78 -0.03
C THR A 196 0.23 7.69 0.85
N PHE A 197 -0.60 7.09 1.69
CA PHE A 197 -0.27 5.85 2.39
C PHE A 197 -0.78 4.65 1.60
N VAL A 198 0.02 3.59 1.53
CA VAL A 198 -0.33 2.33 0.88
C VAL A 198 -0.16 1.19 1.89
N VAL A 199 -1.17 0.35 2.07
CA VAL A 199 -1.01 -0.83 2.93
C VAL A 199 -0.03 -1.81 2.30
N SER A 200 0.93 -2.28 3.10
CA SER A 200 2.06 -3.10 2.65
C SER A 200 1.66 -4.32 1.84
N PRO A 201 0.68 -5.15 2.24
CA PRO A 201 0.34 -6.37 1.50
C PRO A 201 -0.30 -6.07 0.13
N PHE A 202 -0.96 -4.92 -0.04
CA PHE A 202 -1.46 -4.49 -1.34
C PHE A 202 -0.31 -4.10 -2.27
N ALA A 203 0.67 -3.34 -1.76
CA ALA A 203 1.86 -2.98 -2.53
C ALA A 203 2.69 -4.21 -2.90
N ALA A 204 2.91 -5.13 -1.96
CA ALA A 204 3.62 -6.39 -2.19
C ALA A 204 2.94 -7.24 -3.26
N GLY A 205 1.60 -7.37 -3.20
CA GLY A 205 0.83 -8.10 -4.20
C GLY A 205 0.96 -7.49 -5.60
N LEU A 206 0.82 -6.18 -5.73
CA LEU A 206 0.97 -5.50 -7.01
C LEU A 206 2.38 -5.64 -7.62
N ALA A 207 3.40 -5.82 -6.78
CA ALA A 207 4.79 -5.94 -7.23
C ALA A 207 5.20 -7.38 -7.57
N SER A 208 4.57 -8.39 -6.98
CA SER A 208 4.99 -9.79 -7.06
C SER A 208 4.07 -10.70 -7.86
N LEU A 209 2.80 -10.34 -8.01
CA LEU A 209 1.80 -11.18 -8.67
C LEU A 209 1.69 -10.87 -10.17
N VAL A 210 1.34 -11.89 -10.94
CA VAL A 210 0.94 -11.74 -12.33
C VAL A 210 -0.59 -11.68 -12.47
N GLU A 211 -1.09 -11.20 -13.61
CA GLU A 211 -2.55 -11.00 -13.84
C GLU A 211 -3.36 -12.28 -13.63
N ASP A 212 -2.87 -13.41 -14.12
CA ASP A 212 -3.56 -14.71 -14.00
C ASP A 212 -3.72 -15.14 -12.53
N GLU A 213 -2.72 -14.88 -11.67
CA GLU A 213 -2.81 -15.18 -10.25
C GLU A 213 -3.86 -14.29 -9.56
N ILE A 214 -3.88 -13.00 -9.92
CA ILE A 214 -4.84 -12.03 -9.39
C ILE A 214 -6.26 -12.36 -9.82
N ASP A 215 -6.45 -12.84 -11.05
CA ASP A 215 -7.77 -13.22 -11.58
C ASP A 215 -8.28 -14.54 -10.97
N LEU A 216 -7.42 -15.56 -10.86
CA LEU A 216 -7.79 -16.89 -10.35
C LEU A 216 -7.97 -16.93 -8.82
N GLY A 217 -7.33 -16.02 -8.13
CA GLY A 217 -7.36 -15.93 -6.67
C GLY A 217 -6.07 -16.36 -6.02
N VAL A 218 -5.47 -15.44 -5.26
CA VAL A 218 -4.20 -15.65 -4.58
C VAL A 218 -4.16 -14.91 -3.24
N THR A 219 -3.50 -15.50 -2.27
CA THR A 219 -3.22 -14.86 -0.98
C THR A 219 -1.74 -14.50 -0.91
N VAL A 220 -1.48 -13.22 -0.71
CA VAL A 220 -0.13 -12.71 -0.41
C VAL A 220 0.03 -12.64 1.10
N VAL A 221 1.09 -13.24 1.60
CA VAL A 221 1.53 -13.16 3.00
C VAL A 221 2.88 -12.47 3.02
N ASP A 222 2.92 -11.24 3.53
CA ASP A 222 4.15 -10.47 3.69
C ASP A 222 4.59 -10.54 5.16
N MET A 223 5.61 -11.34 5.44
CA MET A 223 6.16 -11.56 6.78
C MET A 223 7.38 -10.67 7.00
N GLY A 224 7.16 -9.52 7.64
CA GLY A 224 8.21 -8.61 8.05
C GLY A 224 8.90 -9.01 9.36
N GLY A 225 9.76 -8.11 9.88
CA GLY A 225 10.43 -8.30 11.18
C GLY A 225 9.45 -8.29 12.35
N GLY A 226 8.54 -7.33 12.38
CA GLY A 226 7.61 -7.12 13.52
C GLY A 226 6.14 -7.34 13.21
N THR A 227 5.77 -7.46 11.93
CA THR A 227 4.39 -7.62 11.46
C THR A 227 4.31 -8.69 10.39
N THR A 228 3.16 -9.35 10.29
CA THR A 228 2.77 -10.18 9.15
C THR A 228 1.50 -9.61 8.57
N THR A 229 1.52 -9.25 7.31
CA THR A 229 0.38 -8.65 6.61
C THR A 229 -0.13 -9.58 5.52
N ILE A 230 -1.45 -9.54 5.27
CA ILE A 230 -2.12 -10.44 4.34
C ILE A 230 -2.97 -9.61 3.38
N ALA A 231 -2.94 -9.95 2.09
CA ALA A 231 -3.92 -9.49 1.11
C ALA A 231 -4.43 -10.67 0.29
N ILE A 232 -5.73 -10.70 0.04
CA ILE A 232 -6.37 -11.67 -0.85
C ILE A 232 -6.80 -10.93 -2.11
N PHE A 233 -6.35 -11.44 -3.25
CA PHE A 233 -6.73 -10.98 -4.58
C PHE A 233 -7.65 -12.01 -5.21
N PHE A 234 -8.67 -11.56 -5.92
CA PHE A 234 -9.62 -12.40 -6.64
C PHE A 234 -10.33 -11.58 -7.72
N GLU A 235 -10.54 -12.17 -8.90
CA GLU A 235 -11.22 -11.53 -10.05
C GLU A 235 -10.64 -10.13 -10.40
N GLY A 236 -9.32 -10.01 -10.36
CA GLY A 236 -8.63 -8.76 -10.71
C GLY A 236 -8.58 -7.71 -9.61
N SER A 237 -9.09 -8.00 -8.40
CA SER A 237 -9.24 -7.01 -7.32
C SER A 237 -8.76 -7.54 -5.97
N VAL A 238 -8.29 -6.64 -5.10
CA VAL A 238 -8.06 -6.99 -3.71
C VAL A 238 -9.40 -6.97 -2.96
N ILE A 239 -9.70 -8.07 -2.28
CA ILE A 239 -10.97 -8.28 -1.59
C ILE A 239 -10.85 -8.34 -0.07
N PHE A 240 -9.64 -8.56 0.45
CA PHE A 240 -9.37 -8.63 1.88
C PHE A 240 -7.96 -8.14 2.19
N THR A 241 -7.78 -7.49 3.33
CA THR A 241 -6.49 -7.04 3.84
C THR A 241 -6.52 -7.09 5.36
N ASP A 242 -5.47 -7.63 5.97
CA ASP A 242 -5.32 -7.71 7.43
C ASP A 242 -3.83 -7.61 7.83
N CYS A 243 -3.57 -7.39 9.12
CA CYS A 243 -2.23 -7.28 9.68
C CYS A 243 -2.18 -7.86 11.09
N LEU A 244 -1.21 -8.71 11.33
CA LEU A 244 -0.87 -9.25 12.65
C LEU A 244 0.41 -8.57 13.16
N PRO A 245 0.48 -8.08 14.41
CA PRO A 245 1.67 -7.48 15.01
C PRO A 245 2.68 -8.56 15.45
N ILE A 246 2.89 -9.57 14.63
CA ILE A 246 3.80 -10.69 14.81
C ILE A 246 4.61 -10.86 13.55
N GLY A 247 5.93 -10.96 13.67
CA GLY A 247 6.84 -11.15 12.54
C GLY A 247 8.05 -11.98 12.91
N SER A 248 9.02 -12.06 12.04
CA SER A 248 10.19 -12.94 12.15
C SER A 248 11.06 -12.67 13.39
N THR A 249 11.03 -11.46 13.97
CA THR A 249 11.74 -11.14 15.21
C THR A 249 11.16 -11.90 16.41
N HIS A 250 9.87 -12.22 16.39
CA HIS A 250 9.26 -13.03 17.46
C HIS A 250 9.81 -14.46 17.43
N ILE A 251 9.97 -15.04 16.23
CA ILE A 251 10.60 -16.35 16.04
C ILE A 251 12.04 -16.35 16.58
N THR A 252 12.82 -15.31 16.25
CA THR A 252 14.18 -15.13 16.77
C THR A 252 14.20 -15.07 18.29
N ASN A 253 13.28 -14.33 18.91
CA ASN A 253 13.15 -14.23 20.35
C ASN A 253 12.80 -15.57 21.00
N ASP A 254 11.92 -16.35 20.39
CA ASP A 254 11.50 -17.66 20.89
C ASP A 254 12.66 -18.68 20.81
N ILE A 255 13.41 -18.67 19.71
CA ILE A 255 14.65 -19.47 19.57
C ILE A 255 15.67 -19.07 20.65
N ALA A 256 15.90 -17.77 20.84
CA ALA A 256 16.84 -17.29 21.85
C ALA A 256 16.47 -17.74 23.26
N ARG A 257 15.20 -17.67 23.61
CA ARG A 257 14.66 -18.14 24.90
C ARG A 257 14.74 -19.64 25.03
N GLY A 258 14.27 -20.39 24.02
CA GLY A 258 14.23 -21.86 24.05
C GLY A 258 15.62 -22.49 24.13
N LEU A 259 16.60 -21.92 23.46
CA LEU A 259 17.99 -22.38 23.44
C LEU A 259 18.90 -21.66 24.47
N SER A 260 18.37 -20.70 25.22
CA SER A 260 19.15 -19.87 26.15
C SER A 260 20.39 -19.25 25.50
N THR A 261 20.23 -18.71 24.27
CA THR A 261 21.32 -18.15 23.46
C THR A 261 21.10 -16.65 23.19
N SER A 262 22.10 -15.98 22.59
CA SER A 262 21.97 -14.59 22.20
C SER A 262 21.01 -14.42 21.01
N LEU A 263 20.43 -13.23 20.85
CA LEU A 263 19.58 -12.91 19.70
C LEU A 263 20.33 -13.04 18.36
N VAL A 264 21.63 -12.73 18.34
CA VAL A 264 22.49 -12.85 17.16
C VAL A 264 22.62 -14.32 16.73
N GLU A 265 22.91 -15.21 17.68
CA GLU A 265 22.99 -16.64 17.39
C GLU A 265 21.63 -17.24 17.03
N ALA A 266 20.55 -16.80 17.71
CA ALA A 266 19.19 -17.22 17.38
C ALA A 266 18.78 -16.80 15.96
N GLU A 267 19.13 -15.58 15.52
CA GLU A 267 18.89 -15.13 14.15
C GLU A 267 19.70 -15.96 13.15
N ARG A 268 20.94 -16.29 13.48
CA ARG A 268 21.77 -17.18 12.66
C ARG A 268 21.16 -18.57 12.53
N PHE A 269 20.68 -19.16 13.63
CA PHE A 269 20.00 -20.47 13.59
C PHE A 269 18.76 -20.41 12.70
N LYS A 270 17.91 -19.39 12.88
CA LYS A 270 16.69 -19.21 12.08
C LYS A 270 16.99 -19.09 10.58
N THR A 271 18.10 -18.47 10.19
CA THR A 271 18.43 -18.23 8.77
C THR A 271 19.18 -19.38 8.12
N LEU A 272 19.84 -20.27 8.89
CA LEU A 272 20.61 -21.39 8.39
C LEU A 272 19.86 -22.72 8.42
N HIS A 273 18.82 -22.83 9.20
CA HIS A 273 18.01 -24.03 9.43
C HIS A 273 16.53 -23.75 9.28
#